data_2ead8b7d52a493674cddb0be08fdf150
#
_entry.id   2ead8b7d52a493674cddb0be08fdf150
#
_cell.length_a   1.000
_cell.length_b   1.000
_cell.length_c   1.000
_cell.angle_alpha   90.00
_cell.angle_beta   90.00
_cell.angle_gamma   90.00
#
_symmetry.space_group_name_H-M   'P 1'
#
loop_
_entity.id
_entity.type
_entity.pdbx_description
1 polymer ?
#
loop_
_entity_poly.entity_id
_entity_poly.type
_entity_poly.pdbx_seq_one_letter_code
_entity_poly.pdbx_strand_id
1 'polypeptide(L)' 'MSSNIQGVKVEISVVLGRSVIPMHQLLRMGRGAVIELDSKQDDAVTIMANDRPVAKGEIILQGDKIGVSVTELLRGYQ' A
#
# COMPACT_ATOMS: atom_id res chain seq x y z
N MET A 1 -13.72 -17.86 20.53
CA MET A 1 -14.01 -17.23 19.69
C MET A 1 -13.50 -15.83 19.45
N SER A 2 -14.14 -15.14 18.69
CA SER A 2 -13.61 -13.93 18.12
C SER A 2 -13.48 -12.77 19.09
N SER A 3 -13.92 -12.90 20.31
CA SER A 3 -13.81 -11.78 21.24
C SER A 3 -12.36 -11.37 21.46
N ASN A 4 -11.41 -12.28 21.28
CA ASN A 4 -10.01 -11.95 21.46
C ASN A 4 -9.46 -11.11 20.31
N ILE A 5 -10.19 -11.01 19.22
CA ILE A 5 -9.74 -10.24 18.07
C ILE A 5 -9.96 -8.76 18.30
N GLN A 6 -10.95 -8.41 19.10
CA GLN A 6 -11.23 -7.01 19.39
C GLN A 6 -10.07 -6.45 20.19
N GLY A 7 -9.58 -5.34 19.78
CA GLY A 7 -8.45 -4.73 20.42
C GLY A 7 -7.10 -5.18 19.87
N VAL A 8 -7.08 -6.21 19.04
CA VAL A 8 -5.86 -6.58 18.35
C VAL A 8 -5.66 -5.60 17.20
N LYS A 9 -4.47 -5.04 17.13
CA LYS A 9 -4.14 -4.06 16.10
C LYS A 9 -3.34 -4.73 15.01
N VAL A 10 -3.63 -4.36 13.77
CA VAL A 10 -2.86 -4.83 12.63
C VAL A 10 -2.30 -3.63 11.92
N GLU A 11 -1.14 -3.81 11.33
CA GLU A 11 -0.50 -2.76 10.56
C GLU A 11 -0.97 -2.86 9.13
N ILE A 12 -1.54 -1.76 8.63
CA ILE A 12 -2.02 -1.69 7.27
C ILE A 12 -1.02 -0.89 6.46
N SER A 13 -0.63 -1.44 5.33
CA SER A 13 0.20 -0.70 4.37
C SER A 13 -0.44 -0.78 3.00
N VAL A 14 -0.11 0.20 2.19
CA VAL A 14 -0.66 0.31 0.85
C VAL A 14 0.50 0.34 -0.13
N VAL A 15 0.50 -0.61 -1.06
CA VAL A 15 1.56 -0.70 -2.06
C VAL A 15 1.07 0.02 -3.31
N LEU A 16 1.75 1.10 -3.64
CA LEU A 16 1.38 1.93 -4.80
C LEU A 16 2.01 1.43 -6.09
N GLY A 17 3.12 0.73 -6.00
CA GLY A 17 3.83 0.25 -7.16
C GLY A 17 5.23 -0.15 -6.79
N ARG A 18 6.03 -0.52 -7.77
CA ARG A 18 7.37 -1.01 -7.53
C ARG A 18 8.34 -0.42 -8.54
N SER A 19 9.59 -0.40 -8.15
CA SER A 19 10.66 0.01 -9.04
C SER A 19 11.91 -0.75 -8.63
N VAL A 20 12.76 -1.05 -9.59
CA VAL A 20 14.02 -1.74 -9.33
C VAL A 20 15.13 -0.81 -9.74
N ILE A 21 15.96 -0.41 -8.80
CA ILE A 21 17.10 0.44 -9.08
C ILE A 21 18.33 -0.11 -8.36
N PRO A 22 19.52 0.15 -8.91
CA PRO A 22 20.75 -0.28 -8.22
C PRO A 22 20.92 0.45 -6.90
N MET A 23 21.47 -0.25 -5.93
CA MET A 23 21.67 0.33 -4.61
C MET A 23 22.55 1.58 -4.67
N HIS A 24 23.60 1.56 -5.48
CA HIS A 24 24.48 2.72 -5.53
C HIS A 24 23.77 3.95 -6.09
N GLN A 25 22.79 3.75 -6.96
CA GLN A 25 22.01 4.87 -7.48
C GLN A 25 21.08 5.41 -6.40
N LEU A 26 20.49 4.51 -5.64
CA LEU A 26 19.61 4.92 -4.55
C LEU A 26 20.37 5.78 -3.53
N LEU A 27 21.59 5.38 -3.21
CA LEU A 27 22.38 6.08 -2.21
C LEU A 27 22.85 7.44 -2.69
N ARG A 28 22.82 7.69 -4.00
CA ARG A 28 23.21 8.97 -4.56
C ARG A 28 22.05 9.95 -4.64
N MET A 29 20.85 9.47 -4.47
CA MET A 29 19.69 10.34 -4.59
C MET A 29 19.64 11.30 -3.45
N GLY A 30 19.34 12.54 -3.79
CA GLY A 30 19.23 13.57 -2.80
C GLY A 30 17.77 13.90 -2.54
N ARG A 31 17.62 14.92 -1.73
CA ARG A 31 16.32 15.42 -1.37
C ARG A 31 15.59 15.90 -2.63
N GLY A 32 14.34 15.52 -2.75
CA GLY A 32 13.54 15.91 -3.90
C GLY A 32 13.65 14.99 -5.10
N ALA A 33 14.48 13.96 -5.02
CA ALA A 33 14.55 12.99 -6.09
C ALA A 33 13.22 12.26 -6.24
N VAL A 34 12.94 11.81 -7.47
CA VAL A 34 11.68 11.14 -7.76
C VAL A 34 12.00 9.74 -8.27
N ILE A 35 11.33 8.77 -7.69
CA ILE A 35 11.44 7.38 -8.14
C ILE A 35 10.14 7.05 -8.85
N GLU A 36 10.24 6.68 -10.12
CA GLU A 36 9.07 6.29 -10.88
C GLU A 36 8.69 4.86 -10.53
N LEU A 37 7.40 4.65 -10.35
CA LEU A 37 6.87 3.33 -10.07
C LEU A 37 6.24 2.76 -11.34
N ASP A 38 6.07 1.45 -11.34
CA ASP A 38 5.54 0.75 -12.50
C ASP A 38 4.02 0.83 -12.62
N SER A 39 3.38 1.58 -11.75
CA SER A 39 1.94 1.71 -11.75
C SER A 39 1.51 3.02 -12.38
N LYS A 40 0.33 3.00 -12.98
CA LYS A 40 -0.27 4.21 -13.50
C LYS A 40 -1.15 4.84 -12.43
N GLN A 41 -1.51 6.08 -12.66
CA GLN A 41 -2.21 6.87 -11.65
C GLN A 41 -3.51 6.25 -11.21
N ASP A 42 -4.25 5.63 -12.12
CA ASP A 42 -5.54 5.07 -11.82
C ASP A 42 -5.53 3.56 -11.63
N ASP A 43 -4.34 2.97 -11.49
CA ASP A 43 -4.26 1.55 -11.18
C ASP A 43 -4.72 1.31 -9.74
N ALA A 44 -5.28 0.13 -9.52
CA ALA A 44 -5.65 -0.27 -8.18
C ALA A 44 -4.40 -0.46 -7.35
N VAL A 45 -4.50 -0.15 -6.07
CA VAL A 45 -3.40 -0.37 -5.14
C VAL A 45 -3.69 -1.62 -4.32
N THR A 46 -2.63 -2.23 -3.81
CA THR A 46 -2.75 -3.41 -2.98
C THR A 46 -2.68 -3.01 -1.51
N ILE A 47 -3.64 -3.47 -0.75
CA ILE A 47 -3.70 -3.21 0.70
C ILE A 47 -3.16 -4.44 1.40
N MET A 48 -2.18 -4.21 2.26
CA MET A 48 -1.50 -5.28 2.99
C MET A 48 -1.83 -5.17 4.47
N ALA A 49 -2.00 -6.30 5.10
CA ALA A 49 -2.13 -6.37 6.55
C ALA A 49 -1.03 -7.27 7.06
N ASN A 50 -0.12 -6.69 7.84
CA ASN A 50 1.03 -7.41 8.40
C ASN A 50 1.79 -8.16 7.31
N ASP A 51 2.07 -7.46 6.19
CA ASP A 51 2.84 -7.97 5.07
C ASP A 51 2.13 -9.06 4.27
N ARG A 52 0.82 -9.16 4.40
CA ARG A 52 0.02 -10.07 3.58
C ARG A 52 -0.99 -9.27 2.77
N PRO A 53 -1.11 -9.53 1.48
CA PRO A 53 -2.11 -8.83 0.68
C PRO A 53 -3.51 -9.29 1.08
N VAL A 54 -4.38 -8.34 1.38
CA VAL A 54 -5.73 -8.66 1.84
C VAL A 54 -6.80 -8.03 0.98
N ALA A 55 -6.47 -6.99 0.22
CA ALA A 55 -7.48 -6.28 -0.54
C ALA A 55 -6.84 -5.45 -1.63
N LYS A 56 -7.67 -4.96 -2.53
CA LYS A 56 -7.28 -3.93 -3.50
C LYS A 56 -8.17 -2.73 -3.30
N GLY A 57 -7.68 -1.60 -3.71
CA GLY A 57 -8.44 -0.39 -3.53
C GLY A 57 -7.95 0.73 -4.40
N GLU A 58 -8.52 1.89 -4.17
CA GLU A 58 -8.19 3.12 -4.88
C GLU A 58 -7.84 4.20 -3.89
N ILE A 59 -6.86 5.00 -4.23
CA ILE A 59 -6.47 6.14 -3.41
C ILE A 59 -7.55 7.21 -3.53
N ILE A 60 -7.98 7.73 -2.40
CA ILE A 60 -8.92 8.85 -2.38
C ILE A 60 -8.34 9.98 -1.56
N LEU A 61 -8.76 11.17 -1.89
CA LEU A 61 -8.37 12.37 -1.15
C LEU A 61 -9.61 12.97 -0.51
N GLN A 62 -9.50 13.27 0.76
CA GLN A 62 -10.59 13.92 1.49
C GLN A 62 -10.02 15.11 2.24
N GLY A 63 -10.16 16.29 1.63
CA GLY A 63 -9.53 17.47 2.18
C GLY A 63 -8.03 17.32 2.15
N ASP A 64 -7.39 17.39 3.30
CA ASP A 64 -5.95 17.24 3.40
C ASP A 64 -5.54 15.83 3.83
N LYS A 65 -6.48 14.89 3.80
CA LYS A 65 -6.18 13.52 4.19
C LYS A 65 -6.21 12.59 3.00
N ILE A 66 -5.39 11.56 3.08
CA ILE A 66 -5.31 10.53 2.06
C ILE A 66 -5.92 9.27 2.65
N GLY A 67 -6.80 8.65 1.89
CA GLY A 67 -7.41 7.39 2.29
C GLY A 67 -7.39 6.40 1.16
N VAL A 68 -7.88 5.21 1.45
CA VAL A 68 -7.99 4.16 0.45
C VAL A 68 -9.39 3.60 0.51
N SER A 69 -10.04 3.56 -0.63
CA SER A 69 -11.35 2.92 -0.74
C SER A 69 -11.15 1.48 -1.18
N VAL A 70 -11.65 0.54 -0.38
CA VAL A 70 -11.51 -0.87 -0.69
C VAL A 70 -12.47 -1.23 -1.82
N THR A 71 -11.93 -1.76 -2.91
CA THR A 71 -12.76 -2.14 -4.04
C THR A 71 -12.91 -3.65 -4.15
N GLU A 72 -12.00 -4.41 -3.56
CA GLU A 72 -12.04 -5.86 -3.70
C GLU A 72 -11.31 -6.52 -2.54
N LEU A 73 -11.93 -7.49 -1.92
CA LEU A 73 -11.25 -8.31 -0.93
C LEU A 73 -10.62 -9.51 -1.62
N LEU A 74 -9.41 -9.84 -1.22
CA LEU A 74 -8.71 -10.97 -1.81
C LEU A 74 -9.12 -12.25 -1.09
N ARG A 75 -9.58 -13.23 -1.85
CA ARG A 75 -9.92 -14.51 -1.27
C ARG A 75 -8.65 -15.31 -1.08
N GLY A 76 -8.74 -16.37 -0.31
CA GLY A 76 -7.58 -17.17 -0.02
C GLY A 76 -6.79 -16.65 1.15
N TYR A 77 -7.10 -15.47 1.60
CA TYR A 77 -6.54 -14.92 2.81
C TYR A 77 -7.47 -15.28 3.96
N GLN A 78 -7.13 -16.20 4.75
CA GLN A 78 -8.02 -16.55 5.86
C GLN A 78 -7.22 -17.18 6.98
#